data_4c76ba3befa0daa2cadab84a30c85a85
#
_entry.id   4c76ba3befa0daa2cadab84a30c85a85
#
_cell.length_a   1.000
_cell.length_b   1.000
_cell.length_c   1.000
_cell.angle_alpha   90.00
_cell.angle_beta   90.00
_cell.angle_gamma   90.00
#
_symmetry.space_group_name_H-M   'P 1'
#
loop_
_entity.id
_entity.type
_entity.pdbx_description
1 polymer ?
#
loop_
_entity_poly.entity_id
_entity_poly.type
_entity_poly.pdbx_seq_one_letter_code
_entity_poly.pdbx_strand_id
1 'polypeptide(L)'
;MFRFIFDTFFLFIYSLINYTMQTAIQHLYKPPHEGNGLLYAWFLSMHTRVDIILCSQKPERELLLIVNRIYDALCRLEKIANFYDPDSELSFVNRTASVSPVVLSEALYSMIDLCLEYNSKTLGYFDITVHSENYTQTTIYSVHLSAEEHSIHFSQPGVSINLSGFLKGYALETIKGILNESMIENALINMGNSSILALGNHPVGSGWKINNILLHNECLTTSGNDSLERRHIISPRSGKLVEGVKQIAVVTTNGAIGEILSTSLFAVDSEQREALLAKFSSVLSQFYFIDC
;
A
#
# COMPACT_ATOMS: atom_id res chain seq x y z
N MET A 1 11.07 5.53 -26.56
CA MET A 1 10.04 5.63 -27.59
C MET A 1 8.66 5.10 -27.12
N PHE A 2 8.52 4.58 -25.88
CA PHE A 2 7.22 4.13 -25.31
C PHE A 2 6.53 5.16 -24.40
N ARG A 3 7.18 6.27 -24.09
CA ARG A 3 6.64 7.30 -23.19
C ARG A 3 5.68 8.29 -23.85
N PHE A 4 5.67 8.41 -25.19
CA PHE A 4 4.88 9.41 -25.93
C PHE A 4 3.49 8.93 -26.38
N ILE A 5 3.18 7.65 -26.29
CA ILE A 5 1.86 7.11 -26.69
C ILE A 5 0.86 7.12 -25.53
N PHE A 6 1.33 7.20 -24.29
CA PHE A 6 0.47 7.19 -23.09
C PHE A 6 -0.12 8.57 -22.73
N ASP A 7 0.57 9.68 -23.00
CA ASP A 7 0.14 10.99 -22.48
C ASP A 7 -1.00 11.66 -23.25
N THR A 8 -1.15 11.43 -24.54
CA THR A 8 -2.20 12.08 -25.36
C THR A 8 -3.54 11.32 -25.33
N PHE A 9 -3.52 10.02 -25.11
CA PHE A 9 -4.72 9.21 -24.94
C PHE A 9 -5.35 9.38 -23.55
N PHE A 10 -4.55 9.73 -22.54
CA PHE A 10 -4.96 9.88 -21.15
C PHE A 10 -5.83 11.15 -20.93
N LEU A 11 -5.54 12.25 -21.58
CA LEU A 11 -6.30 13.51 -21.43
C LEU A 11 -7.69 13.45 -22.05
N PHE A 12 -7.89 12.66 -23.10
CA PHE A 12 -9.19 12.51 -23.75
C PHE A 12 -10.13 11.55 -23.01
N ILE A 13 -9.59 10.55 -22.34
CA ILE A 13 -10.36 9.60 -21.51
C ILE A 13 -10.76 10.21 -20.16
N TYR A 14 -9.97 11.12 -19.60
CA TYR A 14 -10.30 11.79 -18.32
C TYR A 14 -11.55 12.69 -18.40
N SER A 15 -11.89 13.20 -19.57
CA SER A 15 -13.10 14.04 -19.75
C SER A 15 -14.39 13.24 -20.00
N LEU A 16 -14.30 11.97 -20.40
CA LEU A 16 -15.45 11.11 -20.68
C LEU A 16 -15.85 10.20 -19.50
N ILE A 17 -15.00 10.06 -18.49
CA ILE A 17 -15.20 9.16 -17.33
C ILE A 17 -16.01 9.80 -16.19
N ASN A 18 -16.31 11.10 -16.25
CA ASN A 18 -17.10 11.77 -15.21
C ASN A 18 -18.63 11.55 -15.27
N TYR A 19 -19.10 10.65 -16.12
CA TYR A 19 -20.52 10.27 -16.15
C TYR A 19 -20.66 8.74 -16.17
N THR A 20 -21.22 8.18 -15.08
CA THR A 20 -21.49 6.77 -14.79
C THR A 20 -20.27 5.94 -14.36
N MET A 21 -19.83 6.13 -13.11
CA MET A 21 -18.91 5.21 -12.44
C MET A 21 -19.63 3.95 -11.96
N GLN A 22 -19.83 3.01 -12.83
CA GLN A 22 -19.72 1.60 -12.46
C GLN A 22 -18.30 1.19 -12.86
N THR A 23 -17.44 0.94 -11.90
CA THR A 23 -16.04 0.56 -12.11
C THR A 23 -15.96 -0.84 -12.71
N ALA A 24 -16.19 -0.93 -14.01
CA ALA A 24 -16.04 -2.20 -14.71
C ALA A 24 -14.56 -2.56 -14.73
N ILE A 25 -14.21 -3.75 -14.23
CA ILE A 25 -12.90 -4.35 -14.39
C ILE A 25 -12.66 -4.50 -15.90
N GLN A 26 -11.60 -3.88 -16.39
CA GLN A 26 -11.16 -4.04 -17.78
C GLN A 26 -10.16 -5.18 -17.85
N HIS A 27 -10.14 -5.94 -18.94
CA HIS A 27 -9.16 -7.01 -19.09
C HIS A 27 -8.84 -7.33 -20.55
N LEU A 28 -7.68 -7.96 -20.72
CA LEU A 28 -7.23 -8.60 -21.94
C LEU A 28 -6.75 -10.01 -21.58
N TYR A 29 -7.13 -11.00 -22.39
CA TYR A 29 -6.72 -12.38 -22.18
C TYR A 29 -6.03 -12.94 -23.41
N LYS A 30 -4.88 -13.58 -23.18
CA LYS A 30 -4.15 -14.38 -24.17
C LYS A 30 -4.19 -15.83 -23.73
N PRO A 31 -4.88 -16.71 -24.45
CA PRO A 31 -4.94 -18.12 -24.09
C PRO A 31 -3.56 -18.80 -24.16
N PRO A 32 -3.34 -19.88 -23.40
CA PRO A 32 -2.12 -20.63 -23.48
C PRO A 32 -1.96 -21.25 -24.87
N HIS A 33 -0.76 -21.11 -25.47
CA HIS A 33 -0.39 -21.80 -26.70
C HIS A 33 0.61 -22.91 -26.40
N GLU A 34 1.66 -22.59 -25.67
CA GLU A 34 2.60 -23.51 -25.03
C GLU A 34 2.89 -22.93 -23.63
N GLY A 35 2.55 -23.67 -22.55
CA GLY A 35 2.73 -23.21 -21.18
C GLY A 35 1.53 -22.44 -20.61
N ASN A 36 1.77 -21.29 -19.99
CA ASN A 36 0.74 -20.47 -19.32
C ASN A 36 0.06 -19.49 -20.27
N GLY A 37 -1.25 -19.31 -20.08
CA GLY A 37 -1.97 -18.13 -20.60
C GLY A 37 -1.65 -16.88 -19.80
N LEU A 38 -2.06 -15.72 -20.29
CA LEU A 38 -1.87 -14.43 -19.63
C LEU A 38 -3.18 -13.68 -19.56
N LEU A 39 -3.59 -13.30 -18.34
CA LEU A 39 -4.64 -12.32 -18.11
C LEU A 39 -3.98 -11.01 -17.65
N TYR A 40 -4.26 -9.92 -18.34
CA TYR A 40 -4.00 -8.56 -17.87
C TYR A 40 -5.32 -7.90 -17.53
N ALA A 41 -5.49 -7.45 -16.29
CA ALA A 41 -6.69 -6.76 -15.83
C ALA A 41 -6.33 -5.45 -15.14
N TRP A 42 -7.25 -4.46 -15.18
CA TRP A 42 -7.06 -3.20 -14.47
C TRP A 42 -8.39 -2.58 -14.06
N PHE A 43 -8.32 -1.82 -12.98
CA PHE A 43 -9.44 -1.06 -12.42
C PHE A 43 -8.91 0.08 -11.52
N LEU A 44 -9.81 0.94 -11.02
CA LEU A 44 -9.48 1.97 -10.05
C LEU A 44 -9.87 1.50 -8.65
N SER A 45 -8.97 1.64 -7.67
CA SER A 45 -9.19 1.44 -6.25
C SER A 45 -8.13 2.19 -5.44
N MET A 46 -8.43 2.55 -4.19
CA MET A 46 -7.52 3.27 -3.30
C MET A 46 -6.92 4.52 -3.94
N HIS A 47 -7.77 5.29 -4.65
CA HIS A 47 -7.41 6.51 -5.38
C HIS A 47 -6.31 6.33 -6.43
N THR A 48 -6.10 5.11 -6.93
CA THR A 48 -5.10 4.81 -7.95
C THR A 48 -5.58 3.76 -8.93
N ARG A 49 -4.82 3.59 -10.01
CA ARG A 49 -5.01 2.47 -10.93
C ARG A 49 -4.31 1.24 -10.36
N VAL A 50 -5.02 0.12 -10.35
CA VAL A 50 -4.50 -1.21 -10.03
C VAL A 50 -4.38 -1.99 -11.32
N ASP A 51 -3.16 -2.44 -11.63
CA ASP A 51 -2.85 -3.29 -12.77
C ASP A 51 -2.49 -4.69 -12.27
N ILE A 52 -3.07 -5.73 -12.86
CA ILE A 52 -2.91 -7.13 -12.46
C ILE A 52 -2.51 -7.95 -13.68
N ILE A 53 -1.39 -8.64 -13.61
CA ILE A 53 -0.99 -9.65 -14.60
C ILE A 53 -0.99 -10.99 -13.89
N LEU A 54 -1.75 -11.95 -14.41
CA LEU A 54 -1.77 -13.34 -13.96
C LEU A 54 -1.29 -14.25 -15.09
N CYS A 55 -0.29 -15.11 -14.79
CA CYS A 55 0.22 -16.11 -15.73
C CYS A 55 -0.10 -17.49 -15.18
N SER A 56 -1.02 -18.22 -15.83
CA SER A 56 -1.50 -19.52 -15.35
C SER A 56 -2.11 -20.35 -16.49
N GLN A 57 -2.24 -21.65 -16.27
CA GLN A 57 -2.99 -22.56 -17.16
C GLN A 57 -4.50 -22.52 -16.93
N LYS A 58 -4.97 -21.80 -15.93
CA LYS A 58 -6.41 -21.64 -15.64
C LYS A 58 -7.10 -20.92 -16.79
N PRO A 59 -8.36 -21.32 -17.11
CA PRO A 59 -9.14 -20.66 -18.13
C PRO A 59 -9.47 -19.22 -17.73
N GLU A 60 -9.73 -18.35 -18.73
CA GLU A 60 -10.05 -16.94 -18.54
C GLU A 60 -11.10 -16.69 -17.46
N ARG A 61 -12.18 -17.47 -17.48
CA ARG A 61 -13.27 -17.33 -16.51
C ARG A 61 -12.80 -17.48 -15.06
N GLU A 62 -11.93 -18.45 -14.77
CA GLU A 62 -11.40 -18.66 -13.42
C GLU A 62 -10.46 -17.52 -13.00
N LEU A 63 -9.61 -17.03 -13.92
CA LEU A 63 -8.73 -15.90 -13.66
C LEU A 63 -9.52 -14.63 -13.38
N LEU A 64 -10.62 -14.39 -14.11
CA LEU A 64 -11.51 -13.26 -13.85
C LEU A 64 -12.23 -13.36 -12.48
N LEU A 65 -12.60 -14.56 -12.03
CA LEU A 65 -13.14 -14.75 -10.67
C LEU A 65 -12.10 -14.36 -9.60
N ILE A 66 -10.82 -14.67 -9.83
CA ILE A 66 -9.74 -14.28 -8.92
C ILE A 66 -9.59 -12.74 -8.90
N VAL A 67 -9.59 -12.09 -10.07
CA VAL A 67 -9.52 -10.63 -10.15
C VAL A 67 -10.71 -9.97 -9.46
N ASN A 68 -11.94 -10.50 -9.60
CA ASN A 68 -13.11 -10.00 -8.90
C ASN A 68 -12.97 -10.16 -7.37
N ARG A 69 -12.45 -11.29 -6.88
CA ARG A 69 -12.14 -11.47 -5.44
C ARG A 69 -11.15 -10.42 -4.93
N ILE A 70 -10.12 -10.11 -5.73
CA ILE A 70 -9.14 -9.05 -5.41
C ILE A 70 -9.85 -7.70 -5.33
N TYR A 71 -10.64 -7.34 -6.35
CA TYR A 71 -11.39 -6.09 -6.37
C TYR A 71 -12.28 -5.93 -5.16
N ASP A 72 -13.08 -6.95 -4.83
CA ASP A 72 -13.96 -6.95 -3.66
C ASP A 72 -13.19 -6.81 -2.34
N ALA A 73 -12.00 -7.43 -2.23
CA ALA A 73 -11.15 -7.30 -1.06
C ALA A 73 -10.62 -5.86 -0.91
N LEU A 74 -10.18 -5.24 -2.00
CA LEU A 74 -9.73 -3.84 -1.98
C LEU A 74 -10.86 -2.87 -1.62
N CYS A 75 -12.07 -3.08 -2.17
CA CYS A 75 -13.25 -2.28 -1.80
C CYS A 75 -13.59 -2.41 -0.30
N ARG A 76 -13.44 -3.61 0.28
CA ARG A 76 -13.63 -3.80 1.73
C ARG A 76 -12.57 -3.07 2.54
N LEU A 77 -11.30 -3.12 2.13
CA LEU A 77 -10.22 -2.39 2.81
C LEU A 77 -10.43 -0.87 2.77
N GLU A 78 -10.92 -0.34 1.65
CA GLU A 78 -11.26 1.09 1.55
C GLU A 78 -12.38 1.47 2.52
N LYS A 79 -13.46 0.70 2.61
CA LYS A 79 -14.54 0.94 3.57
C LYS A 79 -14.09 0.88 5.03
N ILE A 80 -13.09 0.08 5.32
CA ILE A 80 -12.54 -0.06 6.67
C ILE A 80 -11.58 1.08 6.99
N ALA A 81 -10.60 1.34 6.12
CA ALA A 81 -9.39 2.09 6.47
C ALA A 81 -9.18 3.41 5.71
N ASN A 82 -10.13 3.85 4.87
CA ASN A 82 -10.00 5.11 4.14
C ASN A 82 -10.19 6.31 5.10
N PHE A 83 -9.09 7.00 5.39
CA PHE A 83 -9.06 8.19 6.23
C PHE A 83 -9.94 9.34 5.70
N TYR A 84 -10.10 9.45 4.38
CA TYR A 84 -10.80 10.54 3.71
C TYR A 84 -12.29 10.24 3.46
N ASP A 85 -12.72 9.00 3.70
CA ASP A 85 -14.14 8.62 3.62
C ASP A 85 -14.78 8.79 5.00
N PRO A 86 -15.74 9.74 5.18
CA PRO A 86 -16.40 9.95 6.46
C PRO A 86 -17.20 8.73 6.94
N ASP A 87 -17.58 7.83 6.03
CA ASP A 87 -18.36 6.62 6.31
C ASP A 87 -17.49 5.38 6.56
N SER A 88 -16.15 5.52 6.50
CA SER A 88 -15.24 4.43 6.83
C SER A 88 -15.24 4.11 8.33
N GLU A 89 -14.93 2.84 8.67
CA GLU A 89 -14.76 2.43 10.06
C GLU A 89 -13.68 3.25 10.77
N LEU A 90 -12.54 3.50 10.11
CA LEU A 90 -11.46 4.32 10.65
C LEU A 90 -11.92 5.76 10.97
N SER A 91 -12.72 6.36 10.10
CA SER A 91 -13.27 7.71 10.33
C SER A 91 -14.25 7.71 11.51
N PHE A 92 -15.05 6.66 11.69
CA PHE A 92 -15.88 6.49 12.88
C PHE A 92 -15.03 6.39 14.15
N VAL A 93 -13.97 5.59 14.15
CA VAL A 93 -13.00 5.47 15.24
C VAL A 93 -12.41 6.85 15.59
N ASN A 94 -11.91 7.58 14.60
CA ASN A 94 -11.30 8.90 14.81
C ASN A 94 -12.26 9.91 15.45
N ARG A 95 -13.56 9.80 15.19
CA ARG A 95 -14.58 10.70 15.81
C ARG A 95 -15.00 10.28 17.21
N THR A 96 -14.89 8.99 17.56
CA THR A 96 -15.56 8.42 18.73
C THR A 96 -14.60 7.94 19.82
N ALA A 97 -13.43 7.43 19.43
CA ALA A 97 -12.55 6.70 20.34
C ALA A 97 -11.98 7.54 21.49
N SER A 98 -11.97 8.88 21.40
CA SER A 98 -11.61 9.76 22.53
C SER A 98 -12.74 9.97 23.55
N VAL A 99 -13.98 9.59 23.21
CA VAL A 99 -15.15 9.73 24.10
C VAL A 99 -15.46 8.39 24.77
N SER A 100 -15.38 7.29 24.03
CA SER A 100 -15.64 5.94 24.55
C SER A 100 -14.87 4.90 23.71
N PRO A 101 -14.53 3.73 24.29
CA PRO A 101 -13.95 2.63 23.52
C PRO A 101 -14.84 2.22 22.33
N VAL A 102 -14.20 1.91 21.21
CA VAL A 102 -14.87 1.47 19.97
C VAL A 102 -14.41 0.05 19.64
N VAL A 103 -15.36 -0.87 19.48
CA VAL A 103 -15.07 -2.23 19.00
C VAL A 103 -14.70 -2.17 17.53
N LEU A 104 -13.61 -2.84 17.14
CA LEU A 104 -13.05 -2.84 15.80
C LEU A 104 -13.39 -4.11 15.04
N SER A 105 -13.47 -4.02 13.72
CA SER A 105 -13.35 -5.20 12.87
C SER A 105 -11.96 -5.82 13.03
N GLU A 106 -11.87 -7.14 12.83
CA GLU A 106 -10.58 -7.88 12.87
C GLU A 106 -9.52 -7.24 11.97
N ALA A 107 -9.93 -6.80 10.78
CA ALA A 107 -9.02 -6.20 9.81
C ALA A 107 -8.48 -4.85 10.29
N LEU A 108 -9.31 -3.97 10.84
CA LEU A 108 -8.85 -2.67 11.34
C LEU A 108 -7.99 -2.83 12.59
N TYR A 109 -8.37 -3.74 13.50
CA TYR A 109 -7.58 -4.08 14.67
C TYR A 109 -6.17 -4.52 14.26
N SER A 110 -6.08 -5.53 13.38
CA SER A 110 -4.79 -6.06 12.91
C SER A 110 -3.91 -5.01 12.22
N MET A 111 -4.53 -4.11 11.42
CA MET A 111 -3.81 -3.01 10.77
C MET A 111 -3.22 -2.03 11.79
N ILE A 112 -4.01 -1.62 12.78
CA ILE A 112 -3.56 -0.66 13.81
C ILE A 112 -2.50 -1.31 14.71
N ASP A 113 -2.72 -2.53 15.16
CA ASP A 113 -1.78 -3.28 16.00
C ASP A 113 -0.40 -3.40 15.34
N LEU A 114 -0.38 -3.80 14.07
CA LEU A 114 0.84 -3.86 13.27
C LEU A 114 1.53 -2.48 13.17
N CYS A 115 0.78 -1.42 12.93
CA CYS A 115 1.34 -0.07 12.86
C CYS A 115 1.93 0.40 14.19
N LEU A 116 1.28 0.08 15.32
CA LEU A 116 1.79 0.41 16.67
C LEU A 116 3.07 -0.38 16.99
N GLU A 117 3.10 -1.67 16.65
CA GLU A 117 4.31 -2.50 16.80
C GLU A 117 5.47 -1.88 16.01
N TYR A 118 5.24 -1.52 14.76
CA TYR A 118 6.28 -0.99 13.88
C TYR A 118 6.65 0.47 14.17
N ASN A 119 5.84 1.25 14.87
CA ASN A 119 6.26 2.56 15.38
C ASN A 119 7.53 2.43 16.21
N SER A 120 7.57 1.50 17.17
CA SER A 120 8.75 1.26 17.99
C SER A 120 9.94 0.70 17.19
N LYS A 121 9.71 -0.23 16.26
CA LYS A 121 10.74 -0.81 15.40
C LYS A 121 11.38 0.23 14.47
N THR A 122 10.60 1.21 14.02
CA THR A 122 11.07 2.31 13.17
C THR A 122 11.64 3.49 13.97
N LEU A 123 11.90 3.33 15.25
CA LEU A 123 12.38 4.41 16.13
C LEU A 123 11.44 5.63 16.15
N GLY A 124 10.14 5.41 15.92
CA GLY A 124 9.11 6.44 15.81
C GLY A 124 9.08 7.21 14.48
N TYR A 125 9.82 6.78 13.44
CA TYR A 125 9.78 7.41 12.12
C TYR A 125 8.59 6.97 11.26
N PHE A 126 7.87 5.93 11.66
CA PHE A 126 6.54 5.61 11.16
C PHE A 126 5.53 5.82 12.28
N ASP A 127 4.65 6.79 12.12
CA ASP A 127 3.64 7.15 13.11
C ASP A 127 2.30 7.45 12.45
N ILE A 128 1.31 6.63 12.73
CA ILE A 128 -0.03 6.74 12.17
C ILE A 128 -0.84 7.90 12.79
N THR A 129 -0.32 8.55 13.82
CA THR A 129 -1.01 9.66 14.52
C THR A 129 -0.54 11.05 14.11
N VAL A 130 0.34 11.18 13.10
CA VAL A 130 0.91 12.47 12.66
C VAL A 130 -0.13 13.52 12.19
N HIS A 131 -1.36 13.10 11.92
CA HIS A 131 -2.47 13.98 11.54
C HIS A 131 -3.34 14.42 12.73
N SER A 132 -2.96 14.08 13.96
CA SER A 132 -3.68 14.50 15.17
C SER A 132 -3.56 15.99 15.39
N GLU A 133 -4.59 16.58 16.02
CA GLU A 133 -4.53 17.95 16.52
C GLU A 133 -3.43 18.05 17.58
N ASN A 134 -2.64 19.13 17.53
CA ASN A 134 -1.51 19.34 18.47
C ASN A 134 -0.56 18.15 18.57
N TYR A 135 -0.28 17.49 17.43
CA TYR A 135 0.59 16.33 17.36
C TYR A 135 1.94 16.55 18.03
N THR A 136 2.36 15.56 18.80
CA THR A 136 3.73 15.41 19.35
C THR A 136 4.19 13.96 19.17
N GLN A 137 5.49 13.69 19.29
CA GLN A 137 6.05 12.34 19.18
C GLN A 137 5.48 11.35 20.23
N THR A 138 4.81 11.85 21.27
CA THR A 138 4.16 11.04 22.30
C THR A 138 2.68 10.79 22.04
N THR A 139 2.10 11.40 21.01
CA THR A 139 0.68 11.25 20.68
C THR A 139 0.30 9.78 20.41
N ILE A 140 1.20 9.01 19.84
CA ILE A 140 1.00 7.57 19.57
C ILE A 140 0.68 6.77 20.85
N TYR A 141 1.24 7.17 21.99
CA TYR A 141 0.98 6.52 23.29
C TYR A 141 -0.41 6.80 23.86
N SER A 142 -1.17 7.69 23.23
CA SER A 142 -2.57 7.92 23.57
C SER A 142 -3.53 6.93 22.89
N VAL A 143 -3.02 6.10 22.00
CA VAL A 143 -3.79 5.05 21.32
C VAL A 143 -3.67 3.76 22.13
N HIS A 144 -4.80 3.28 22.66
CA HIS A 144 -4.87 2.05 23.46
C HIS A 144 -5.71 1.01 22.75
N LEU A 145 -5.12 -0.15 22.42
CA LEU A 145 -5.80 -1.32 21.93
C LEU A 145 -6.07 -2.31 23.06
N SER A 146 -7.27 -2.87 23.12
CA SER A 146 -7.64 -3.99 24.00
C SER A 146 -7.76 -5.25 23.17
N ALA A 147 -6.87 -6.22 23.41
CA ALA A 147 -6.95 -7.52 22.75
C ALA A 147 -8.13 -8.35 23.24
N GLU A 148 -8.54 -8.20 24.51
CA GLU A 148 -9.66 -8.92 25.09
C GLU A 148 -11.01 -8.46 24.53
N GLU A 149 -11.18 -7.13 24.40
CA GLU A 149 -12.43 -6.53 23.92
C GLU A 149 -12.42 -6.26 22.40
N HIS A 150 -11.27 -6.47 21.73
CA HIS A 150 -11.09 -6.11 20.32
C HIS A 150 -11.47 -4.63 20.06
N SER A 151 -11.06 -3.74 20.95
CA SER A 151 -11.48 -2.35 20.98
C SER A 151 -10.31 -1.37 20.99
N ILE A 152 -10.59 -0.12 20.62
CA ILE A 152 -9.64 0.99 20.64
C ILE A 152 -10.21 2.13 21.46
N HIS A 153 -9.32 2.83 22.22
CA HIS A 153 -9.64 4.05 22.94
C HIS A 153 -8.50 5.05 22.82
N PHE A 154 -8.81 6.34 22.70
CA PHE A 154 -7.83 7.42 22.74
C PHE A 154 -7.90 8.13 24.10
N SER A 155 -6.80 8.17 24.84
CA SER A 155 -6.74 8.83 26.15
C SER A 155 -6.74 10.35 26.10
N GLN A 156 -6.67 10.95 24.89
CA GLN A 156 -6.68 12.38 24.65
C GLN A 156 -7.62 12.76 23.50
N PRO A 157 -8.33 13.90 23.58
CA PRO A 157 -9.07 14.42 22.44
C PRO A 157 -8.13 14.90 21.35
N GLY A 158 -8.63 14.93 20.09
CA GLY A 158 -7.88 15.38 18.93
C GLY A 158 -6.88 14.37 18.37
N VAL A 159 -6.76 13.18 18.98
CA VAL A 159 -5.99 12.06 18.39
C VAL A 159 -6.70 11.56 17.14
N SER A 160 -5.95 11.36 16.07
CA SER A 160 -6.45 10.88 14.78
C SER A 160 -5.46 9.90 14.16
N ILE A 161 -5.95 8.74 13.73
CA ILE A 161 -5.18 7.70 13.05
C ILE A 161 -5.36 7.85 11.55
N ASN A 162 -4.25 7.82 10.79
CA ASN A 162 -4.23 7.78 9.34
C ASN A 162 -3.38 6.62 8.84
N LEU A 163 -3.99 5.67 8.13
CA LEU A 163 -3.36 4.47 7.59
C LEU A 163 -2.94 4.62 6.11
N SER A 164 -3.08 5.79 5.49
CA SER A 164 -2.83 5.99 4.05
C SER A 164 -1.41 5.63 3.61
N GLY A 165 -0.41 5.86 4.47
CA GLY A 165 1.00 5.50 4.22
C GLY A 165 1.31 4.00 4.40
N PHE A 166 0.31 3.17 4.69
CA PHE A 166 0.46 1.75 4.97
C PHE A 166 -0.49 0.88 4.13
N LEU A 167 -1.66 1.40 3.82
CA LEU A 167 -2.81 0.63 3.33
C LEU A 167 -2.53 -0.12 2.01
N LYS A 168 -1.76 0.47 1.08
CA LYS A 168 -1.46 -0.19 -0.19
C LYS A 168 -0.56 -1.42 -0.01
N GLY A 169 0.43 -1.33 0.88
CA GLY A 169 1.27 -2.49 1.22
C GLY A 169 0.49 -3.60 1.90
N TYR A 170 -0.43 -3.25 2.81
CA TYR A 170 -1.34 -4.22 3.42
C TYR A 170 -2.29 -4.85 2.39
N ALA A 171 -2.75 -4.08 1.42
CA ALA A 171 -3.54 -4.57 0.29
C ALA A 171 -2.75 -5.56 -0.57
N LEU A 172 -1.44 -5.34 -0.82
CA LEU A 172 -0.59 -6.31 -1.51
C LEU A 172 -0.51 -7.65 -0.78
N GLU A 173 -0.41 -7.65 0.56
CA GLU A 173 -0.41 -8.90 1.34
C GLU A 173 -1.78 -9.61 1.28
N THR A 174 -2.88 -8.86 1.30
CA THR A 174 -4.23 -9.42 1.09
C THR A 174 -4.35 -10.06 -0.30
N ILE A 175 -3.87 -9.38 -1.34
CA ILE A 175 -3.85 -9.90 -2.72
C ILE A 175 -2.98 -11.16 -2.80
N LYS A 176 -1.80 -11.14 -2.20
CA LYS A 176 -0.88 -12.29 -2.15
C LYS A 176 -1.56 -13.52 -1.51
N GLY A 177 -2.32 -13.33 -0.44
CA GLY A 177 -3.14 -14.37 0.18
C GLY A 177 -4.14 -14.97 -0.81
N ILE A 178 -4.93 -14.12 -1.51
CA ILE A 178 -5.90 -14.55 -2.52
C ILE A 178 -5.24 -15.32 -3.67
N LEU A 179 -4.09 -14.86 -4.15
CA LEU A 179 -3.34 -15.51 -5.24
C LEU A 179 -2.83 -16.89 -4.80
N ASN A 180 -2.27 -17.00 -3.59
CA ASN A 180 -1.79 -18.26 -3.01
C ASN A 180 -2.93 -19.28 -2.85
N GLU A 181 -4.06 -18.88 -2.24
CA GLU A 181 -5.26 -19.72 -2.13
C GLU A 181 -5.77 -20.18 -3.49
N SER A 182 -5.62 -19.33 -4.51
CA SER A 182 -6.03 -19.63 -5.88
C SER A 182 -4.97 -20.38 -6.68
N MET A 183 -3.85 -20.76 -6.05
CA MET A 183 -2.73 -21.47 -6.71
C MET A 183 -2.20 -20.69 -7.95
N ILE A 184 -2.07 -19.38 -7.85
CA ILE A 184 -1.42 -18.54 -8.85
C ILE A 184 0.03 -18.33 -8.42
N GLU A 185 0.94 -18.93 -9.16
CA GLU A 185 2.38 -18.88 -8.86
C GLU A 185 3.10 -17.72 -9.52
N ASN A 186 2.56 -17.22 -10.64
CA ASN A 186 3.22 -16.17 -11.42
C ASN A 186 2.26 -15.00 -11.64
N ALA A 187 2.55 -13.89 -10.97
CA ALA A 187 1.72 -12.68 -11.04
C ALA A 187 2.55 -11.41 -10.83
N LEU A 188 2.08 -10.32 -11.43
CA LEU A 188 2.54 -8.97 -11.13
C LEU A 188 1.33 -8.09 -10.81
N ILE A 189 1.37 -7.45 -9.65
CA ILE A 189 0.36 -6.49 -9.20
C ILE A 189 1.05 -5.13 -9.07
N ASN A 190 0.48 -4.10 -9.68
CA ASN A 190 0.98 -2.74 -9.58
C ASN A 190 -0.14 -1.81 -9.09
N MET A 191 0.06 -1.17 -7.95
CA MET A 191 -0.86 -0.20 -7.36
C MET A 191 -0.24 1.20 -7.42
N GLY A 192 -0.53 1.92 -8.51
CA GLY A 192 -0.13 3.32 -8.67
C GLY A 192 1.38 3.56 -8.78
N ASN A 193 2.14 2.59 -9.25
CA ASN A 193 3.60 2.60 -9.42
C ASN A 193 4.42 2.76 -8.12
N SER A 194 3.77 2.91 -6.97
CA SER A 194 4.44 3.03 -5.67
C SER A 194 4.46 1.74 -4.87
N SER A 195 3.55 0.81 -5.17
CA SER A 195 3.39 -0.43 -4.41
C SER A 195 3.19 -1.59 -5.39
N ILE A 196 4.18 -2.46 -5.51
CA ILE A 196 4.24 -3.53 -6.51
C ILE A 196 4.48 -4.86 -5.79
N LEU A 197 3.72 -5.90 -6.15
CA LEU A 197 3.94 -7.30 -5.75
C LEU A 197 4.32 -8.10 -6.99
N ALA A 198 5.42 -8.82 -6.91
CA ALA A 198 5.88 -9.75 -7.92
C ALA A 198 5.90 -11.18 -7.34
N LEU A 199 5.17 -12.10 -7.94
CA LEU A 199 5.20 -13.53 -7.61
C LEU A 199 5.78 -14.32 -8.77
N GLY A 200 6.66 -15.28 -8.44
CA GLY A 200 7.27 -16.19 -9.41
C GLY A 200 7.98 -15.48 -10.56
N ASN A 201 7.70 -15.91 -11.78
CA ASN A 201 8.44 -15.52 -12.96
C ASN A 201 7.57 -14.84 -14.02
N HIS A 202 8.19 -13.92 -14.76
CA HIS A 202 7.63 -13.41 -16.00
C HIS A 202 7.61 -14.52 -17.09
N PRO A 203 6.62 -14.56 -18.00
CA PRO A 203 6.50 -15.64 -19.00
C PRO A 203 7.73 -15.90 -19.88
N VAL A 204 8.61 -14.92 -20.04
CA VAL A 204 9.80 -15.02 -20.89
C VAL A 204 11.12 -14.78 -20.15
N GLY A 205 11.14 -14.90 -18.82
CA GLY A 205 12.36 -14.65 -18.05
C GLY A 205 12.24 -15.09 -16.59
N SER A 206 13.34 -15.04 -15.87
CA SER A 206 13.36 -15.28 -14.41
C SER A 206 13.01 -13.99 -13.67
N GLY A 207 11.98 -14.04 -12.79
CA GLY A 207 11.50 -12.88 -12.03
C GLY A 207 10.82 -11.84 -12.89
N TRP A 208 10.44 -10.71 -12.27
CA TRP A 208 9.76 -9.57 -12.86
C TRP A 208 10.66 -8.35 -12.85
N LYS A 209 10.96 -7.78 -14.01
CA LYS A 209 11.81 -6.62 -14.12
C LYS A 209 10.99 -5.32 -14.11
N ILE A 210 11.13 -4.53 -13.05
CA ILE A 210 10.52 -3.21 -12.89
C ILE A 210 11.65 -2.17 -13.00
N ASN A 211 11.67 -1.43 -14.11
CA ASN A 211 12.82 -0.59 -14.48
C ASN A 211 14.11 -1.44 -14.51
N ASN A 212 15.05 -1.19 -13.59
CA ASN A 212 16.30 -1.96 -13.46
C ASN A 212 16.33 -2.92 -12.26
N ILE A 213 15.20 -3.03 -11.54
CA ILE A 213 15.08 -3.89 -10.35
C ILE A 213 14.42 -5.21 -10.78
N LEU A 214 15.07 -6.33 -10.48
CA LEU A 214 14.53 -7.67 -10.68
C LEU A 214 13.89 -8.13 -9.37
N LEU A 215 12.61 -8.50 -9.42
CA LEU A 215 11.83 -8.96 -8.28
C LEU A 215 11.44 -10.43 -8.46
N HIS A 216 11.51 -11.19 -7.37
CA HIS A 216 11.09 -12.60 -7.35
C HIS A 216 10.48 -12.95 -5.98
N ASN A 217 9.16 -13.11 -5.91
CA ASN A 217 8.40 -13.29 -4.66
C ASN A 217 8.59 -12.16 -3.65
N GLU A 218 8.66 -10.94 -4.15
CA GLU A 218 8.96 -9.74 -3.39
C GLU A 218 7.99 -8.61 -3.72
N CYS A 219 7.98 -7.63 -2.84
CA CYS A 219 7.30 -6.35 -3.02
C CYS A 219 8.32 -5.23 -3.22
N LEU A 220 8.02 -4.30 -4.10
CA LEU A 220 8.70 -3.02 -4.24
C LEU A 220 7.76 -1.92 -3.78
N THR A 221 8.17 -1.16 -2.76
CA THR A 221 7.40 -0.02 -2.27
C THR A 221 8.24 1.25 -2.35
N THR A 222 7.61 2.35 -2.76
CA THR A 222 8.28 3.63 -2.98
C THR A 222 7.57 4.74 -2.22
N SER A 223 8.31 5.46 -1.40
CA SER A 223 7.84 6.63 -0.67
C SER A 223 8.65 7.85 -1.02
N GLY A 224 8.02 9.01 -1.12
CA GLY A 224 8.73 10.25 -1.36
C GLY A 224 7.90 11.31 -2.07
N ASN A 225 8.59 12.40 -2.43
CA ASN A 225 8.04 13.52 -3.18
C ASN A 225 8.53 13.43 -4.62
N ASP A 226 7.63 13.27 -5.58
CA ASP A 226 7.94 13.28 -7.01
C ASP A 226 7.98 14.70 -7.61
N SER A 227 7.43 15.68 -6.86
CA SER A 227 7.51 17.11 -7.18
C SER A 227 7.41 17.95 -5.91
N LEU A 228 7.71 19.25 -6.01
CA LEU A 228 7.58 20.18 -4.89
C LEU A 228 6.12 20.42 -4.47
N GLU A 229 5.18 20.25 -5.41
CA GLU A 229 3.74 20.43 -5.17
C GLU A 229 3.08 19.21 -4.52
N ARG A 230 3.68 18.02 -4.64
CA ARG A 230 3.11 16.75 -4.16
C ARG A 230 3.76 16.25 -2.88
N ARG A 231 4.05 17.16 -1.96
CA ARG A 231 4.55 16.79 -0.63
C ARG A 231 3.39 16.37 0.25
N HIS A 232 3.47 15.17 0.81
CA HIS A 232 2.40 14.61 1.66
C HIS A 232 2.92 13.84 2.87
N ILE A 233 4.22 13.54 2.93
CA ILE A 233 4.81 12.79 4.04
C ILE A 233 5.22 13.78 5.14
N ILE A 234 4.67 13.58 6.34
CA ILE A 234 4.98 14.34 7.54
C ILE A 234 6.08 13.60 8.30
N SER A 235 7.15 14.33 8.68
CA SER A 235 8.17 13.79 9.58
C SER A 235 7.62 13.72 11.00
N PRO A 236 7.57 12.54 11.64
CA PRO A 236 7.12 12.43 13.03
C PRO A 236 8.02 13.20 14.01
N ARG A 237 9.27 13.46 13.64
CA ARG A 237 10.21 14.21 14.47
C ARG A 237 9.91 15.69 14.56
N SER A 238 9.49 16.28 13.45
CA SER A 238 9.25 17.73 13.36
C SER A 238 7.77 18.11 13.28
N GLY A 239 6.87 17.16 13.01
CA GLY A 239 5.46 17.42 12.71
C GLY A 239 5.23 18.21 11.40
N LYS A 240 6.27 18.30 10.53
CA LYS A 240 6.23 19.08 9.29
C LYS A 240 6.41 18.17 8.08
N LEU A 241 5.94 18.64 6.92
CA LEU A 241 6.20 17.97 5.65
C LEU A 241 7.70 17.80 5.41
N VAL A 242 8.10 16.61 4.97
CA VAL A 242 9.49 16.35 4.55
C VAL A 242 9.75 17.12 3.26
N GLU A 243 10.84 17.89 3.24
CA GLU A 243 11.20 18.74 2.11
C GLU A 243 12.04 18.02 1.05
N GLY A 244 12.14 18.68 -0.11
CA GLY A 244 12.93 18.20 -1.24
C GLY A 244 12.16 17.27 -2.18
N VAL A 245 12.78 16.99 -3.33
CA VAL A 245 12.27 16.08 -4.36
C VAL A 245 13.21 14.88 -4.39
N LYS A 246 12.78 13.79 -3.81
CA LYS A 246 13.50 12.52 -3.76
C LYS A 246 12.50 11.40 -3.48
N GLN A 247 12.88 10.20 -3.82
CA GLN A 247 12.11 9.00 -3.51
C GLN A 247 13.03 7.92 -2.93
N ILE A 248 12.47 7.08 -2.10
CA ILE A 248 13.13 5.89 -1.58
C ILE A 248 12.30 4.68 -1.97
N ALA A 249 12.92 3.75 -2.67
CA ALA A 249 12.34 2.46 -3.00
C ALA A 249 12.99 1.36 -2.16
N VAL A 250 12.18 0.47 -1.62
CA VAL A 250 12.63 -0.70 -0.88
C VAL A 250 12.05 -1.98 -1.47
N VAL A 251 12.85 -3.03 -1.50
CA VAL A 251 12.43 -4.38 -1.90
C VAL A 251 12.35 -5.23 -0.64
N THR A 252 11.19 -5.78 -0.37
CA THR A 252 10.91 -6.56 0.83
C THR A 252 10.10 -7.81 0.51
N THR A 253 10.12 -8.80 1.39
CA THR A 253 9.27 -9.99 1.27
C THR A 253 7.82 -9.75 1.69
N ASN A 254 7.53 -8.58 2.29
CA ASN A 254 6.21 -8.19 2.78
C ASN A 254 5.90 -6.73 2.43
N GLY A 255 4.81 -6.50 1.69
CA GLY A 255 4.42 -5.18 1.19
C GLY A 255 4.04 -4.20 2.28
N ALA A 256 3.37 -4.64 3.34
CA ALA A 256 2.97 -3.80 4.46
C ALA A 256 4.21 -3.25 5.20
N ILE A 257 5.18 -4.13 5.48
CA ILE A 257 6.46 -3.75 6.09
C ILE A 257 7.26 -2.86 5.14
N GLY A 258 7.19 -3.12 3.83
CA GLY A 258 7.83 -2.29 2.81
C GLY A 258 7.34 -0.85 2.82
N GLU A 259 6.03 -0.60 2.90
CA GLU A 259 5.45 0.77 3.00
C GLU A 259 5.90 1.47 4.29
N ILE A 260 5.87 0.76 5.42
CA ILE A 260 6.35 1.28 6.70
C ILE A 260 7.82 1.69 6.59
N LEU A 261 8.65 0.82 6.02
CA LEU A 261 10.08 1.05 5.92
C LEU A 261 10.43 2.16 4.93
N SER A 262 9.82 2.18 3.74
CA SER A 262 10.07 3.23 2.74
C SER A 262 9.67 4.61 3.27
N THR A 263 8.52 4.72 3.96
CA THR A 263 8.05 5.95 4.60
C THR A 263 9.00 6.39 5.72
N SER A 264 9.45 5.46 6.56
CA SER A 264 10.40 5.75 7.64
C SER A 264 11.76 6.20 7.11
N LEU A 265 12.30 5.52 6.09
CA LEU A 265 13.59 5.86 5.47
C LEU A 265 13.54 7.22 4.75
N PHE A 266 12.37 7.62 4.25
CA PHE A 266 12.19 8.95 3.66
C PHE A 266 12.24 10.06 4.71
N ALA A 267 11.71 9.80 5.91
CA ALA A 267 11.60 10.75 7.02
C ALA A 267 12.83 10.74 7.96
N VAL A 268 13.66 9.67 7.94
CA VAL A 268 14.76 9.46 8.89
C VAL A 268 15.95 10.37 8.60
N ASP A 269 16.59 10.85 9.66
CA ASP A 269 17.86 11.56 9.59
C ASP A 269 19.00 10.61 9.20
N SER A 270 20.02 11.13 8.49
CA SER A 270 21.14 10.34 7.98
C SER A 270 21.87 9.53 9.06
N GLU A 271 21.98 10.09 10.26
CA GLU A 271 22.65 9.46 11.41
C GLU A 271 21.95 8.20 11.94
N GLN A 272 20.63 8.16 11.83
CA GLN A 272 19.82 7.03 12.34
C GLN A 272 19.42 6.01 11.28
N ARG A 273 19.75 6.27 10.01
CA ARG A 273 19.35 5.41 8.89
C ARG A 273 19.92 4.00 8.98
N GLU A 274 21.19 3.85 9.34
CA GLU A 274 21.83 2.54 9.47
C GLU A 274 21.21 1.71 10.60
N ALA A 275 20.93 2.37 11.74
CA ALA A 275 20.27 1.74 12.87
C ALA A 275 18.84 1.28 12.53
N LEU A 276 18.13 2.06 11.72
CA LEU A 276 16.80 1.69 11.22
C LEU A 276 16.92 0.49 10.26
N LEU A 277 17.80 0.51 9.26
CA LEU A 277 17.98 -0.57 8.30
C LEU A 277 18.35 -1.90 8.98
N ALA A 278 19.20 -1.87 10.00
CA ALA A 278 19.61 -3.05 10.73
C ALA A 278 18.43 -3.81 11.37
N LYS A 279 17.36 -3.08 11.78
CA LYS A 279 16.16 -3.70 12.37
C LYS A 279 15.29 -4.44 11.37
N PHE A 280 15.48 -4.21 10.08
CA PHE A 280 14.68 -4.79 8.98
C PHE A 280 15.47 -5.79 8.13
N SER A 281 16.68 -6.15 8.53
CA SER A 281 17.57 -7.05 7.78
C SER A 281 16.97 -8.41 7.43
N SER A 282 15.99 -8.90 8.18
CA SER A 282 15.32 -10.19 7.91
C SER A 282 14.26 -10.12 6.79
N VAL A 283 13.78 -8.93 6.44
CA VAL A 283 12.69 -8.74 5.45
C VAL A 283 13.09 -7.82 4.30
N LEU A 284 14.13 -7.01 4.48
CA LEU A 284 14.65 -6.08 3.46
C LEU A 284 15.66 -6.80 2.58
N SER A 285 15.37 -6.91 1.28
CA SER A 285 16.30 -7.44 0.29
C SER A 285 17.22 -6.34 -0.25
N GLN A 286 16.65 -5.20 -0.63
CA GLN A 286 17.37 -4.09 -1.25
C GLN A 286 16.68 -2.75 -0.97
N PHE A 287 17.42 -1.66 -1.06
CA PHE A 287 16.84 -0.31 -1.07
C PHE A 287 17.60 0.60 -2.03
N TYR A 288 16.89 1.64 -2.52
CA TYR A 288 17.40 2.57 -3.53
C TYR A 288 16.98 4.00 -3.21
N PHE A 289 17.91 4.93 -3.38
CA PHE A 289 17.57 6.34 -3.49
C PHE A 289 17.32 6.66 -4.96
N ILE A 290 16.19 7.30 -5.24
CA ILE A 290 15.82 7.75 -6.57
C ILE A 290 15.81 9.27 -6.54
N ASP A 291 16.76 9.87 -7.25
CA ASP A 291 16.77 11.30 -7.51
C ASP A 291 15.77 11.58 -8.65
N CYS A 292 14.80 12.48 -8.42
CA CYS A 292 13.72 12.82 -9.34
C CYS A 292 14.05 14.07 -10.15
#